data_3c09072c5011c2a98076dd6e2b4918f3
#
_entry.id   3c09072c5011c2a98076dd6e2b4918f3
#
_cell.length_a   1.000
_cell.length_b   1.000
_cell.length_c   1.000
_cell.angle_alpha   90.00
_cell.angle_beta   90.00
_cell.angle_gamma   90.00
#
_symmetry.space_group_name_H-M   'P 1'
#
loop_
_entity.id
_entity.type
_entity.pdbx_description
1 polymer ?
#
loop_
_entity_poly.entity_id
_entity_poly.type
_entity_poly.pdbx_seq_one_letter_code
_entity_poly.pdbx_strand_id
1 'polypeptide(L)'
;GTMYVTLEPCYHKSHNGSCTDQIIKSCIKKIFIAKSDPDPRTNKKSIKKFKKNNIYTNVGMTEERTNLLNRFFFDSLKNKRPYIKVKMAISNDEKIAYSDYSSKWISNTKSRIYAHKIRYQSQAILTTSKTIIKDNPRFTVRKKNKIIKYLPVIVIDKLLKIPLNCNLLKNLSKRRIII
;
A
#
# COMPACT_ATOMS: atom_id res chain seq x y z
N GLY A 1 -7.83 32.47 -1.48
CA GLY A 1 -7.73 31.38 -2.46
C GLY A 1 -8.75 30.27 -2.20
N THR A 2 -8.85 29.31 -3.13
CA THR A 2 -9.69 28.12 -3.04
C THR A 2 -8.82 26.89 -3.09
N MET A 3 -9.10 25.90 -2.24
CA MET A 3 -8.36 24.62 -2.17
C MET A 3 -9.28 23.44 -2.40
N TYR A 4 -8.81 22.45 -3.14
CA TYR A 4 -9.49 21.17 -3.36
C TYR A 4 -8.61 20.03 -2.85
N VAL A 5 -9.17 19.17 -2.01
CA VAL A 5 -8.44 18.04 -1.41
C VAL A 5 -9.26 16.76 -1.46
N THR A 6 -8.59 15.64 -1.66
CA THR A 6 -9.24 14.32 -1.74
C THR A 6 -9.65 13.77 -0.38
N LEU A 7 -8.98 14.20 0.69
CA LEU A 7 -9.25 13.75 2.05
C LEU A 7 -9.18 14.94 3.01
N GLU A 8 -9.92 14.87 4.11
CA GLU A 8 -9.88 15.87 5.17
C GLU A 8 -8.43 16.09 5.64
N PRO A 9 -7.94 17.36 5.66
CA PRO A 9 -6.59 17.68 6.13
C PRO A 9 -6.38 17.25 7.58
N CYS A 10 -5.20 16.70 7.88
CA CYS A 10 -4.91 16.19 9.23
C CYS A 10 -5.07 17.27 10.30
N TYR A 11 -5.72 16.89 11.41
CA TYR A 11 -5.89 17.72 12.59
C TYR A 11 -4.76 17.53 13.60
N HIS A 12 -4.24 16.33 13.70
CA HIS A 12 -3.16 15.97 14.62
C HIS A 12 -1.82 16.56 14.16
N LYS A 13 -0.97 16.90 15.09
CA LYS A 13 0.41 17.33 14.81
C LYS A 13 1.24 16.14 14.37
N SER A 14 1.93 16.27 13.23
CA SER A 14 2.95 15.36 12.74
C SER A 14 4.33 16.05 12.77
N HIS A 15 5.35 15.46 12.17
CA HIS A 15 6.69 16.09 12.04
C HIS A 15 6.65 17.50 11.43
N ASN A 16 5.72 17.75 10.51
CA ASN A 16 5.56 19.04 9.83
C ASN A 16 4.41 19.88 10.40
N GLY A 17 3.90 19.56 11.59
CA GLY A 17 2.73 20.21 12.18
C GLY A 17 1.40 19.67 11.61
N SER A 18 0.30 20.36 11.91
CA SER A 18 -1.04 20.05 11.43
C SER A 18 -1.31 20.74 10.09
N CYS A 19 -1.76 20.01 9.08
CA CYS A 19 -2.21 20.60 7.81
C CYS A 19 -3.34 21.60 8.02
N THR A 20 -4.25 21.32 8.96
CA THR A 20 -5.35 22.22 9.32
C THR A 20 -4.83 23.58 9.78
N ASP A 21 -3.81 23.60 10.64
CA ASP A 21 -3.25 24.85 11.16
C ASP A 21 -2.52 25.64 10.08
N GLN A 22 -1.83 24.96 9.18
CA GLN A 22 -1.15 25.60 8.05
C GLN A 22 -2.15 26.24 7.07
N ILE A 23 -3.26 25.54 6.78
CA ILE A 23 -4.32 26.07 5.92
C ILE A 23 -4.97 27.32 6.55
N ILE A 24 -5.23 27.32 7.84
CA ILE A 24 -5.82 28.46 8.55
C ILE A 24 -4.90 29.68 8.50
N LYS A 25 -3.58 29.47 8.59
CA LYS A 25 -2.57 30.55 8.49
C LYS A 25 -2.35 31.04 7.06
N SER A 26 -2.89 30.34 6.07
CA SER A 26 -2.74 30.71 4.65
C SER A 26 -3.84 31.65 4.17
N CYS A 27 -3.74 32.11 2.92
CA CYS A 27 -4.76 32.92 2.28
C CYS A 27 -5.95 32.13 1.72
N ILE A 28 -6.16 30.88 2.15
CA ILE A 28 -7.26 30.02 1.72
C ILE A 28 -8.55 30.47 2.41
N LYS A 29 -9.59 30.75 1.61
CA LYS A 29 -10.93 31.17 2.09
C LYS A 29 -12.01 30.13 1.82
N LYS A 30 -11.75 29.19 0.89
CA LYS A 30 -12.69 28.14 0.52
C LYS A 30 -11.96 26.82 0.42
N ILE A 31 -12.51 25.75 1.02
CA ILE A 31 -11.96 24.41 0.91
C ILE A 31 -13.06 23.41 0.53
N PHE A 32 -12.78 22.62 -0.49
CA PHE A 32 -13.62 21.52 -0.95
C PHE A 32 -12.93 20.20 -0.62
N ILE A 33 -13.56 19.38 0.20
CA ILE A 33 -13.03 18.12 0.72
C ILE A 33 -13.85 16.99 0.12
N ALA A 34 -13.21 16.09 -0.62
CA ALA A 34 -13.96 15.00 -1.24
C ALA A 34 -14.53 14.03 -0.21
N LYS A 35 -13.79 13.75 0.89
CA LYS A 35 -14.25 12.87 1.96
C LYS A 35 -13.64 13.24 3.31
N SER A 36 -14.43 13.07 4.39
CA SER A 36 -13.94 13.15 5.77
C SER A 36 -12.96 12.03 6.06
N ASP A 37 -11.92 12.31 6.86
CA ASP A 37 -10.96 11.31 7.30
C ASP A 37 -11.61 10.36 8.34
N PRO A 38 -11.60 9.05 8.13
CA PRO A 38 -12.10 8.11 9.13
C PRO A 38 -11.20 7.99 10.38
N ASP A 39 -9.97 8.50 10.35
CA ASP A 39 -9.05 8.49 11.49
C ASP A 39 -9.63 9.32 12.66
N PRO A 40 -9.87 8.72 13.84
CA PRO A 40 -10.45 9.44 15.01
C PRO A 40 -9.65 10.67 15.44
N ARG A 41 -8.35 10.73 15.12
CA ARG A 41 -7.49 11.89 15.42
C ARG A 41 -7.87 13.11 14.57
N THR A 42 -8.46 12.90 13.40
CA THR A 42 -8.82 13.95 12.42
C THR A 42 -10.33 14.07 12.24
N ASN A 43 -11.07 12.99 12.18
CA ASN A 43 -12.47 12.88 11.77
C ASN A 43 -13.32 14.10 12.19
N LYS A 44 -13.75 14.86 11.20
CA LYS A 44 -14.59 16.09 11.31
C LYS A 44 -13.99 17.20 12.17
N LYS A 45 -12.81 17.04 12.79
CA LYS A 45 -12.19 18.06 13.66
C LYS A 45 -11.65 19.22 12.85
N SER A 46 -11.00 18.92 11.72
CA SER A 46 -10.49 19.94 10.80
C SER A 46 -11.61 20.74 10.18
N ILE A 47 -12.68 20.08 9.76
CA ILE A 47 -13.88 20.71 9.20
C ILE A 47 -14.49 21.69 10.20
N LYS A 48 -14.66 21.28 11.46
CA LYS A 48 -15.14 22.16 12.53
C LYS A 48 -14.21 23.35 12.75
N LYS A 49 -12.90 23.13 12.70
CA LYS A 49 -11.92 24.20 12.92
C LYS A 49 -11.87 25.19 11.76
N PHE A 50 -12.00 24.73 10.50
CA PHE A 50 -12.12 25.61 9.34
C PHE A 50 -13.33 26.52 9.43
N LYS A 51 -14.51 25.97 9.76
CA LYS A 51 -15.75 26.75 9.95
C LYS A 51 -15.59 27.81 11.04
N LYS A 52 -14.95 27.48 12.17
CA LYS A 52 -14.68 28.45 13.26
C LYS A 52 -13.74 29.58 12.84
N ASN A 53 -12.90 29.38 11.80
CA ASN A 53 -11.99 30.39 11.27
C ASN A 53 -12.51 31.02 9.98
N ASN A 54 -13.83 31.00 9.75
CA ASN A 54 -14.49 31.62 8.60
C ASN A 54 -13.98 31.13 7.23
N ILE A 55 -13.51 29.87 7.18
CA ILE A 55 -13.15 29.21 5.93
C ILE A 55 -14.36 28.41 5.43
N TYR A 56 -14.93 28.80 4.29
CA TYR A 56 -16.01 28.05 3.67
C TYR A 56 -15.57 26.61 3.41
N THR A 57 -16.35 25.65 3.90
CA THR A 57 -16.00 24.22 3.82
C THR A 57 -17.16 23.42 3.24
N ASN A 58 -16.92 22.78 2.11
CA ASN A 58 -17.84 21.81 1.49
C ASN A 58 -17.22 20.42 1.50
N VAL A 59 -18.03 19.39 1.80
CA VAL A 59 -17.57 18.00 1.93
C VAL A 59 -18.48 17.08 1.13
N GLY A 60 -17.92 16.05 0.51
CA GLY A 60 -18.66 14.99 -0.18
C GLY A 60 -18.60 15.05 -1.71
N MET A 61 -17.86 16.00 -2.29
CA MET A 61 -17.66 16.01 -3.74
C MET A 61 -16.81 14.81 -4.18
N THR A 62 -17.31 14.02 -5.14
CA THR A 62 -16.60 12.84 -5.71
C THR A 62 -16.27 11.73 -4.70
N GLU A 63 -17.14 11.51 -3.74
CA GLU A 63 -16.90 10.54 -2.64
C GLU A 63 -16.62 9.12 -3.15
N GLU A 64 -17.34 8.65 -4.16
CA GLU A 64 -17.16 7.32 -4.75
C GLU A 64 -15.73 7.13 -5.31
N ARG A 65 -15.24 8.10 -6.08
CA ARG A 65 -13.89 8.06 -6.63
C ARG A 65 -12.84 8.09 -5.52
N THR A 66 -13.07 8.87 -4.48
CA THR A 66 -12.18 8.96 -3.32
C THR A 66 -12.15 7.66 -2.54
N ASN A 67 -13.30 6.97 -2.39
CA ASN A 67 -13.39 5.66 -1.77
C ASN A 67 -12.57 4.61 -2.54
N LEU A 68 -12.66 4.59 -3.85
CA LEU A 68 -11.86 3.68 -4.69
C LEU A 68 -10.36 3.97 -4.58
N LEU A 69 -9.99 5.25 -4.60
CA LEU A 69 -8.59 5.68 -4.55
C LEU A 69 -7.94 5.31 -3.21
N ASN A 70 -8.64 5.50 -2.11
CA ASN A 70 -8.15 5.33 -0.74
C ASN A 70 -8.65 4.05 -0.07
N ARG A 71 -9.25 3.10 -0.82
CA ARG A 71 -9.91 1.90 -0.26
C ARG A 71 -9.01 1.13 0.72
N PHE A 72 -7.74 0.98 0.40
CA PHE A 72 -6.79 0.22 1.23
C PHE A 72 -6.53 0.91 2.58
N PHE A 73 -6.47 2.23 2.58
CA PHE A 73 -6.33 3.04 3.79
C PHE A 73 -7.60 2.96 4.65
N PHE A 74 -8.76 3.15 4.04
CA PHE A 74 -10.04 3.08 4.76
C PHE A 74 -10.30 1.69 5.34
N ASP A 75 -10.04 0.63 4.57
CA ASP A 75 -10.17 -0.75 5.04
C ASP A 75 -9.22 -1.06 6.19
N SER A 76 -7.97 -0.57 6.12
CA SER A 76 -6.99 -0.81 7.19
C SER A 76 -7.37 -0.12 8.49
N LEU A 77 -7.90 1.09 8.42
CA LEU A 77 -8.39 1.81 9.61
C LEU A 77 -9.65 1.16 10.20
N LYS A 78 -10.62 0.79 9.34
CA LYS A 78 -11.87 0.15 9.76
C LYS A 78 -11.62 -1.18 10.44
N ASN A 79 -10.76 -2.00 9.87
CA ASN A 79 -10.50 -3.37 10.32
C ASN A 79 -9.32 -3.47 11.29
N LYS A 80 -8.63 -2.37 11.58
CA LYS A 80 -7.42 -2.31 12.43
C LYS A 80 -6.35 -3.34 12.04
N ARG A 81 -6.24 -3.62 10.75
CA ARG A 81 -5.27 -4.57 10.18
C ARG A 81 -4.85 -4.14 8.78
N PRO A 82 -3.65 -4.53 8.30
CA PRO A 82 -3.24 -4.26 6.93
C PRO A 82 -4.23 -4.84 5.90
N TYR A 83 -4.40 -4.16 4.77
CA TYR A 83 -5.12 -4.72 3.64
C TYR A 83 -4.26 -5.79 2.96
N ILE A 84 -4.76 -7.01 2.87
CA ILE A 84 -4.04 -8.15 2.32
C ILE A 84 -4.55 -8.47 0.92
N LYS A 85 -3.62 -8.55 -0.05
CA LYS A 85 -3.86 -9.07 -1.40
C LYS A 85 -3.18 -10.42 -1.54
N VAL A 86 -3.96 -11.46 -1.78
CA VAL A 86 -3.42 -12.79 -2.11
C VAL A 86 -3.26 -12.88 -3.62
N LYS A 87 -2.06 -13.29 -4.09
CA LYS A 87 -1.77 -13.56 -5.50
C LYS A 87 -1.31 -15.01 -5.65
N MET A 88 -2.04 -15.79 -6.40
CA MET A 88 -1.63 -17.14 -6.80
C MET A 88 -1.57 -17.24 -8.33
N ALA A 89 -0.65 -18.02 -8.86
CA ALA A 89 -0.67 -18.49 -10.24
C ALA A 89 -1.19 -19.91 -10.19
N ILE A 90 -2.28 -20.18 -10.90
CA ILE A 90 -2.92 -21.49 -10.95
C ILE A 90 -3.13 -21.90 -12.42
N SER A 91 -3.10 -23.18 -12.69
CA SER A 91 -3.49 -23.77 -13.97
C SER A 91 -5.03 -23.84 -14.09
N ASN A 92 -5.55 -24.27 -15.24
CA ASN A 92 -7.00 -24.39 -15.44
C ASN A 92 -7.64 -25.46 -14.53
N ASP A 93 -6.87 -26.45 -14.11
CA ASP A 93 -7.24 -27.48 -13.12
C ASP A 93 -6.87 -27.09 -11.67
N GLU A 94 -6.69 -25.78 -11.42
CA GLU A 94 -6.46 -25.17 -10.10
C GLU A 94 -5.18 -25.63 -9.39
N LYS A 95 -4.18 -26.14 -10.12
CA LYS A 95 -2.89 -26.54 -9.55
C LYS A 95 -1.90 -25.38 -9.52
N ILE A 96 -1.08 -25.34 -8.49
CA ILE A 96 -0.02 -24.31 -8.30
C ILE A 96 1.36 -24.77 -8.79
N ALA A 97 1.52 -26.08 -9.03
CA ALA A 97 2.72 -26.73 -9.51
C ALA A 97 2.38 -28.08 -10.13
N TYR A 98 3.31 -28.64 -10.90
CA TYR A 98 3.27 -30.04 -11.33
C TYR A 98 3.58 -31.00 -10.19
N SER A 99 3.44 -32.32 -10.41
CA SER A 99 3.73 -33.36 -9.42
C SER A 99 5.21 -33.39 -8.98
N ASP A 100 6.12 -32.98 -9.87
CA ASP A 100 7.54 -32.78 -9.60
C ASP A 100 7.87 -31.44 -8.89
N TYR A 101 6.85 -30.69 -8.49
CA TYR A 101 6.94 -29.33 -7.93
C TYR A 101 7.51 -28.27 -8.88
N SER A 102 7.70 -28.55 -10.16
CA SER A 102 7.99 -27.49 -11.13
C SER A 102 6.77 -26.60 -11.35
N SER A 103 6.99 -25.29 -11.52
CA SER A 103 5.90 -24.31 -11.65
C SER A 103 6.13 -23.23 -12.72
N LYS A 104 7.21 -23.32 -13.47
CA LYS A 104 7.56 -22.37 -14.54
C LYS A 104 7.11 -22.95 -15.89
N TRP A 105 6.24 -22.32 -16.66
CA TRP A 105 5.53 -21.06 -16.43
C TRP A 105 4.02 -21.34 -16.48
N ILE A 106 3.33 -21.30 -15.36
CA ILE A 106 1.88 -21.51 -15.30
C ILE A 106 1.14 -20.31 -15.91
N SER A 107 1.65 -19.11 -15.72
CA SER A 107 1.01 -17.89 -16.20
C SER A 107 1.72 -17.27 -17.40
N ASN A 108 0.96 -16.64 -18.31
CA ASN A 108 1.47 -15.97 -19.48
C ASN A 108 2.21 -14.65 -19.15
N THR A 109 2.83 -14.02 -20.15
CA THR A 109 3.59 -12.79 -19.99
C THR A 109 2.74 -11.62 -19.49
N LYS A 110 1.49 -11.48 -19.96
CA LYS A 110 0.58 -10.41 -19.53
C LYS A 110 0.27 -10.52 -18.04
N SER A 111 -0.03 -11.73 -17.56
CA SER A 111 -0.27 -12.01 -16.13
C SER A 111 0.96 -11.72 -15.26
N ARG A 112 2.17 -12.05 -15.74
CA ARG A 112 3.41 -11.73 -15.03
C ARG A 112 3.67 -10.23 -14.93
N ILE A 113 3.39 -9.46 -16.00
CA ILE A 113 3.47 -7.99 -15.97
C ILE A 113 2.45 -7.43 -14.96
N TYR A 114 1.23 -7.95 -14.95
CA TYR A 114 0.20 -7.55 -13.99
C TYR A 114 0.61 -7.86 -12.54
N ALA A 115 1.22 -9.00 -12.28
CA ALA A 115 1.76 -9.33 -10.97
C ALA A 115 2.83 -8.32 -10.50
N HIS A 116 3.68 -7.82 -11.41
CA HIS A 116 4.61 -6.73 -11.10
C HIS A 116 3.89 -5.40 -10.80
N LYS A 117 2.77 -5.11 -11.46
CA LYS A 117 1.92 -3.94 -11.17
C LYS A 117 1.31 -4.03 -9.77
N ILE A 118 0.73 -5.17 -9.40
CA ILE A 118 0.21 -5.41 -8.04
C ILE A 118 1.31 -5.23 -7.00
N ARG A 119 2.49 -5.82 -7.23
CA ARG A 119 3.63 -5.70 -6.34
C ARG A 119 4.11 -4.26 -6.21
N TYR A 120 4.15 -3.49 -7.31
CA TYR A 120 4.52 -2.08 -7.28
C TYR A 120 3.61 -1.25 -6.36
N GLN A 121 2.30 -1.55 -6.36
CA GLN A 121 1.28 -0.90 -5.53
C GLN A 121 1.26 -1.37 -4.08
N SER A 122 2.03 -2.40 -3.74
CA SER A 122 2.10 -2.94 -2.37
C SER A 122 3.18 -2.22 -1.56
N GLN A 123 3.03 -2.25 -0.24
CA GLN A 123 4.00 -1.68 0.70
C GLN A 123 5.00 -2.73 1.20
N ALA A 124 4.58 -4.01 1.24
CA ALA A 124 5.41 -5.14 1.62
C ALA A 124 4.97 -6.42 0.89
N ILE A 125 5.81 -7.43 0.93
CA ILE A 125 5.52 -8.78 0.43
C ILE A 125 5.56 -9.74 1.62
N LEU A 126 4.52 -10.55 1.78
CA LEU A 126 4.51 -11.67 2.73
C LEU A 126 4.74 -12.97 1.95
N THR A 127 5.64 -13.81 2.45
CA THR A 127 5.97 -15.11 1.85
C THR A 127 6.34 -16.12 2.93
N THR A 128 6.66 -17.36 2.53
CA THR A 128 7.12 -18.42 3.42
C THR A 128 8.52 -18.89 3.04
N SER A 129 9.24 -19.51 4.00
CA SER A 129 10.53 -20.14 3.76
C SER A 129 10.45 -21.21 2.67
N LYS A 130 9.34 -21.94 2.58
CA LYS A 130 9.12 -22.96 1.53
C LYS A 130 9.22 -22.36 0.13
N THR A 131 8.59 -21.21 -0.11
CA THR A 131 8.68 -20.49 -1.38
C THR A 131 10.12 -20.02 -1.68
N ILE A 132 10.84 -19.54 -0.66
CA ILE A 132 12.23 -19.11 -0.84
C ILE A 132 13.15 -20.27 -1.18
N ILE A 133 13.00 -21.39 -0.51
CA ILE A 133 13.81 -22.59 -0.75
C ILE A 133 13.54 -23.17 -2.15
N LYS A 134 12.28 -23.25 -2.56
CA LYS A 134 11.91 -23.86 -3.85
C LYS A 134 12.21 -22.94 -5.05
N ASP A 135 11.84 -21.66 -4.95
CA ASP A 135 11.84 -20.75 -6.12
C ASP A 135 13.02 -19.79 -6.13
N ASN A 136 13.75 -19.65 -5.02
CA ASN A 136 14.84 -18.69 -4.82
C ASN A 136 14.52 -17.29 -5.42
N PRO A 137 13.38 -16.67 -5.05
CA PRO A 137 12.87 -15.48 -5.70
C PRO A 137 13.64 -14.22 -5.27
N ARG A 138 13.72 -13.26 -6.18
CA ARG A 138 14.31 -11.94 -5.89
C ARG A 138 13.33 -10.98 -5.20
N PHE A 139 12.03 -11.19 -5.31
CA PHE A 139 10.96 -10.29 -4.82
C PHE A 139 11.16 -8.80 -5.18
N THR A 140 11.64 -8.53 -6.38
CA THR A 140 11.81 -7.18 -6.92
C THR A 140 10.62 -6.77 -7.77
N VAL A 141 10.36 -5.47 -7.88
CA VAL A 141 9.48 -4.93 -8.91
C VAL A 141 10.31 -4.64 -10.15
N ARG A 142 9.88 -5.14 -11.30
CA ARG A 142 10.59 -4.97 -12.57
C ARG A 142 9.68 -4.41 -13.64
N LYS A 143 10.24 -3.55 -14.50
CA LYS A 143 9.60 -3.05 -15.73
C LYS A 143 10.62 -3.19 -16.86
N LYS A 144 10.25 -3.84 -17.97
CA LYS A 144 11.17 -4.16 -19.07
C LYS A 144 12.51 -4.74 -18.56
N ASN A 145 12.46 -5.75 -17.72
CA ASN A 145 13.59 -6.43 -17.07
C ASN A 145 14.48 -5.57 -16.13
N LYS A 146 14.27 -4.26 -16.04
CA LYS A 146 14.98 -3.39 -15.09
C LYS A 146 14.29 -3.39 -13.72
N ILE A 147 15.07 -3.48 -12.65
CA ILE A 147 14.55 -3.36 -11.27
C ILE A 147 14.23 -1.89 -11.01
N ILE A 148 12.98 -1.60 -10.64
CA ILE A 148 12.50 -0.24 -10.37
C ILE A 148 12.14 -0.02 -8.89
N LYS A 149 11.96 -1.09 -8.11
CA LYS A 149 11.64 -0.97 -6.68
C LYS A 149 12.01 -2.24 -5.92
N TYR A 150 12.55 -2.05 -4.71
CA TYR A 150 12.68 -3.08 -3.69
C TYR A 150 11.61 -2.86 -2.62
N LEU A 151 10.95 -3.91 -2.19
CA LEU A 151 9.94 -3.87 -1.14
C LEU A 151 10.46 -4.57 0.11
N PRO A 152 10.03 -4.14 1.31
CA PRO A 152 10.16 -4.95 2.50
C PRO A 152 9.57 -6.34 2.26
N VAL A 153 10.22 -7.37 2.79
CA VAL A 153 9.74 -8.76 2.70
C VAL A 153 9.60 -9.31 4.11
N ILE A 154 8.42 -9.86 4.39
CA ILE A 154 8.12 -10.57 5.63
C ILE A 154 8.09 -12.05 5.29
N VAL A 155 8.85 -12.84 6.02
CA VAL A 155 8.98 -14.26 5.77
C VAL A 155 8.49 -15.06 6.97
N ILE A 156 7.54 -15.95 6.75
CA ILE A 156 7.14 -16.91 7.78
C ILE A 156 8.10 -18.09 7.71
N ASP A 157 9.01 -18.17 8.69
CA ASP A 157 10.03 -19.22 8.79
C ASP A 157 10.26 -19.65 10.23
N LYS A 158 9.32 -20.44 10.76
CA LYS A 158 9.35 -20.93 12.15
C LYS A 158 10.65 -21.64 12.55
N LEU A 159 11.33 -22.26 11.60
CA LEU A 159 12.49 -23.11 11.86
C LEU A 159 13.79 -22.53 11.31
N LEU A 160 13.79 -21.27 10.86
CA LEU A 160 14.94 -20.57 10.27
C LEU A 160 15.66 -21.38 9.17
N LYS A 161 14.88 -21.98 8.26
CA LYS A 161 15.37 -22.85 7.19
C LYS A 161 15.82 -22.13 5.92
N ILE A 162 15.71 -20.82 5.87
CA ILE A 162 16.09 -20.03 4.69
C ILE A 162 17.59 -20.12 4.47
N PRO A 163 18.06 -20.53 3.26
CA PRO A 163 19.49 -20.55 2.94
C PRO A 163 20.08 -19.13 2.97
N LEU A 164 21.21 -18.94 3.63
CA LEU A 164 21.87 -17.63 3.73
C LEU A 164 22.36 -17.11 2.38
N ASN A 165 22.60 -17.96 1.40
CA ASN A 165 23.01 -17.61 0.04
C ASN A 165 21.84 -17.33 -0.91
N CYS A 166 20.59 -17.32 -0.45
CA CYS A 166 19.41 -17.09 -1.31
C CYS A 166 19.39 -15.68 -1.90
N ASN A 167 18.72 -15.53 -3.05
CA ASN A 167 18.61 -14.25 -3.77
C ASN A 167 17.95 -13.13 -2.95
N LEU A 168 17.09 -13.48 -2.00
CA LEU A 168 16.44 -12.51 -1.14
C LEU A 168 17.46 -11.76 -0.27
N LEU A 169 18.42 -12.47 0.32
CA LEU A 169 19.40 -11.92 1.25
C LEU A 169 20.53 -11.14 0.58
N LYS A 170 20.76 -11.31 -0.74
CA LYS A 170 21.83 -10.61 -1.47
C LYS A 170 21.70 -9.08 -1.55
N ASN A 171 20.57 -8.50 -1.14
CA ASN A 171 20.28 -7.06 -1.28
C ASN A 171 19.73 -6.44 0.03
N LEU A 172 20.29 -6.79 1.16
CA LEU A 172 19.86 -6.30 2.49
C LEU A 172 19.96 -4.79 2.63
N SER A 173 20.95 -4.16 2.01
CA SER A 173 21.11 -2.69 2.01
C SER A 173 19.96 -1.94 1.31
N LYS A 174 19.20 -2.62 0.43
CA LYS A 174 18.14 -2.02 -0.40
C LYS A 174 16.74 -2.28 0.12
N ARG A 175 16.55 -3.13 1.13
CA ARG A 175 15.24 -3.48 1.69
C ARG A 175 15.33 -4.01 3.12
N ARG A 176 14.25 -3.90 3.86
CA ARG A 176 14.08 -4.60 5.15
C ARG A 176 13.57 -6.01 4.90
N ILE A 177 14.11 -6.97 5.67
CA ILE A 177 13.61 -8.34 5.73
C ILE A 177 13.28 -8.63 7.19
N ILE A 178 12.09 -9.18 7.41
CA ILE A 178 11.58 -9.59 8.73
C ILE A 178 11.32 -11.09 8.63
N ILE A 179 11.89 -11.86 9.52
CA ILE A 179 11.74 -13.32 9.59
C ILE A 179 11.03 -13.68 10.90
#